data_0200208eb4985ccfa43cc16dd2b07092
#
_entry.id   0200208eb4985ccfa43cc16dd2b07092
#
_cell.length_a   1.000
_cell.length_b   1.000
_cell.length_c   1.000
_cell.angle_alpha   90.00
_cell.angle_beta   90.00
_cell.angle_gamma   90.00
#
_symmetry.space_group_name_H-M   'P 1'
#
loop_
_entity.id
_entity.type
_entity.pdbx_description
1 polymer ?
#
loop_
_entity_poly.entity_id
_entity_poly.type
_entity_poly.pdbx_seq_one_letter_code
_entity_poly.pdbx_strand_id
1 'polypeptide(L)'
;QHAKAGEIFVAPITALLQKTLPFNELRNHSYIWSKGSELPSNISQLLNDLGYIASPLIEDIGQFSIRGGILDIFSPAHQYPVRIELFGDTVESIRFFQTQNQQSVDSVSEFILIPCKEIIWNDDRIESVIEKFRSSTQGRKFDQHEFEEIIRSLSRKNSFPGIDFLLPYFYKN
;
A
#
# COMPACT_ATOMS: atom_id res chain seq x y z
N GLN A 1 -5.91 12.75 -7.19
CA GLN A 1 -7.01 13.35 -7.97
C GLN A 1 -6.91 14.86 -7.81
N HIS A 2 -6.86 15.58 -8.92
CA HIS A 2 -6.96 17.05 -8.90
C HIS A 2 -8.46 17.40 -8.83
N ALA A 3 -8.84 18.17 -7.80
CA ALA A 3 -10.19 18.70 -7.70
C ALA A 3 -10.51 19.54 -8.96
N LYS A 4 -11.67 19.28 -9.56
CA LYS A 4 -12.17 20.09 -10.68
C LYS A 4 -12.85 21.35 -10.13
N ALA A 5 -12.80 22.44 -10.88
CA ALA A 5 -13.51 23.67 -10.48
C ALA A 5 -15.01 23.35 -10.30
N GLY A 6 -15.55 23.69 -9.14
CA GLY A 6 -16.97 23.43 -8.77
C GLY A 6 -17.22 22.17 -7.96
N GLU A 7 -16.21 21.33 -7.68
CA GLU A 7 -16.34 20.21 -6.75
C GLU A 7 -16.29 20.70 -5.29
N ILE A 8 -17.20 20.18 -4.46
CA ILE A 8 -17.26 20.45 -3.03
C ILE A 8 -16.85 19.17 -2.29
N PHE A 9 -15.81 19.27 -1.47
CA PHE A 9 -15.37 18.18 -0.61
C PHE A 9 -15.84 18.43 0.81
N VAL A 10 -16.53 17.45 1.39
CA VAL A 10 -16.97 17.48 2.79
C VAL A 10 -16.19 16.39 3.54
N ALA A 11 -15.46 16.79 4.55
CA ALA A 11 -14.72 15.86 5.40
C ALA A 11 -14.93 16.21 6.88
N PRO A 12 -15.07 15.22 7.78
CA PRO A 12 -15.07 15.46 9.21
C PRO A 12 -13.70 15.97 9.66
N ILE A 13 -13.68 16.78 10.73
CA ILE A 13 -12.43 17.35 11.27
C ILE A 13 -11.41 16.26 11.63
N THR A 14 -11.87 15.11 12.09
CA THR A 14 -11.04 13.96 12.42
C THR A 14 -10.26 13.44 11.21
N ALA A 15 -10.89 13.40 10.03
CA ALA A 15 -10.22 12.99 8.80
C ALA A 15 -9.17 14.02 8.34
N LEU A 16 -9.40 15.32 8.60
CA LEU A 16 -8.44 16.38 8.28
C LEU A 16 -7.24 16.40 9.23
N LEU A 17 -7.41 15.92 10.46
CA LEU A 17 -6.33 15.80 11.44
C LEU A 17 -5.53 14.50 11.33
N GLN A 18 -6.06 13.52 10.63
CA GLN A 18 -5.37 12.25 10.41
C GLN A 18 -4.16 12.46 9.48
N LYS A 19 -3.00 12.04 9.94
CA LYS A 19 -1.81 12.02 9.09
C LYS A 19 -1.92 10.90 8.07
N THR A 20 -1.53 11.20 6.84
CA THR A 20 -1.54 10.26 5.73
C THR A 20 -0.15 10.13 5.14
N LEU A 21 0.04 9.18 4.26
CA LEU A 21 1.27 9.03 3.49
C LEU A 21 1.58 10.34 2.74
N PRO A 22 2.78 10.94 2.91
CA PRO A 22 3.15 12.15 2.19
C PRO A 22 3.09 11.96 0.68
N PHE A 23 2.69 13.01 -0.05
CA PHE A 23 2.52 12.94 -1.50
C PHE A 23 3.78 12.46 -2.24
N ASN A 24 4.96 12.89 -1.81
CA ASN A 24 6.23 12.44 -2.40
C ASN A 24 6.45 10.94 -2.20
N GLU A 25 6.12 10.42 -1.02
CA GLU A 25 6.22 8.99 -0.73
C GLU A 25 5.19 8.19 -1.54
N LEU A 26 3.95 8.68 -1.62
CA LEU A 26 2.93 8.08 -2.48
C LEU A 26 3.42 7.98 -3.93
N ARG A 27 3.95 9.08 -4.46
CA ARG A 27 4.46 9.13 -5.85
C ARG A 27 5.65 8.19 -6.07
N ASN A 28 6.60 8.15 -5.13
CA ASN A 28 7.79 7.32 -5.24
C ASN A 28 7.48 5.81 -5.18
N HIS A 29 6.34 5.45 -4.58
CA HIS A 29 5.89 4.06 -4.43
C HIS A 29 4.64 3.75 -5.27
N SER A 30 4.37 4.57 -6.27
CA SER A 30 3.34 4.32 -7.29
C SER A 30 3.98 3.84 -8.58
N TYR A 31 3.33 2.89 -9.23
CA TYR A 31 3.80 2.29 -10.48
C TYR A 31 2.71 2.39 -11.54
N ILE A 32 3.12 2.58 -12.78
CA ILE A 32 2.22 2.53 -13.93
C ILE A 32 2.69 1.38 -14.80
N TRP A 33 1.82 0.40 -15.01
CA TRP A 33 2.09 -0.74 -15.87
C TRP A 33 1.19 -0.70 -17.09
N SER A 34 1.75 -0.95 -18.23
CA SER A 34 1.05 -1.04 -19.52
C SER A 34 1.49 -2.30 -20.25
N LYS A 35 0.82 -2.62 -21.35
CA LYS A 35 1.26 -3.71 -22.20
C LYS A 35 2.72 -3.49 -22.64
N GLY A 36 3.55 -4.53 -22.48
CA GLY A 36 4.99 -4.49 -22.72
C GLY A 36 5.84 -4.05 -21.53
N SER A 37 5.23 -3.61 -20.42
CA SER A 37 5.99 -3.36 -19.19
C SER A 37 6.58 -4.66 -18.64
N GLU A 38 7.78 -4.58 -18.08
CA GLU A 38 8.38 -5.68 -17.31
C GLU A 38 8.06 -5.50 -15.84
N LEU A 39 7.48 -6.51 -15.21
CA LEU A 39 7.26 -6.55 -13.78
C LEU A 39 8.53 -7.02 -13.06
N PRO A 40 8.79 -6.53 -11.83
CA PRO A 40 9.92 -7.01 -11.06
C PRO A 40 9.74 -8.50 -10.72
N SER A 41 10.81 -9.28 -10.80
CA SER A 41 10.80 -10.72 -10.48
C SER A 41 10.35 -11.02 -9.04
N ASN A 42 10.50 -10.05 -8.13
CA ASN A 42 10.02 -10.10 -6.74
C ASN A 42 8.67 -9.40 -6.54
N ILE A 43 7.78 -9.42 -7.53
CA ILE A 43 6.48 -8.72 -7.51
C ILE A 43 5.66 -9.00 -6.25
N SER A 44 5.65 -10.24 -5.76
CA SER A 44 4.94 -10.60 -4.52
C SER A 44 5.47 -9.84 -3.32
N GLN A 45 6.80 -9.70 -3.20
CA GLN A 45 7.42 -8.92 -2.12
C GLN A 45 7.08 -7.44 -2.24
N LEU A 46 7.18 -6.87 -3.45
CA LEU A 46 6.80 -5.48 -3.70
C LEU A 46 5.35 -5.21 -3.26
N LEU A 47 4.42 -6.09 -3.62
CA LEU A 47 3.01 -5.93 -3.25
C LEU A 47 2.81 -6.00 -1.74
N ASN A 48 3.48 -6.92 -1.05
CA ASN A 48 3.42 -7.02 0.42
C ASN A 48 3.99 -5.74 1.09
N ASP A 49 5.11 -5.20 0.58
CA ASP A 49 5.73 -3.98 1.10
C ASP A 49 4.81 -2.75 0.91
N LEU A 50 4.05 -2.71 -0.19
CA LEU A 50 3.01 -1.72 -0.46
C LEU A 50 1.72 -1.94 0.34
N GLY A 51 1.66 -3.00 1.15
CA GLY A 51 0.54 -3.29 2.04
C GLY A 51 -0.58 -4.13 1.43
N TYR A 52 -0.38 -4.73 0.26
CA TYR A 52 -1.31 -5.69 -0.30
C TYR A 52 -1.22 -7.04 0.42
N ILE A 53 -2.32 -7.77 0.43
CA ILE A 53 -2.46 -9.07 1.08
C ILE A 53 -2.74 -10.13 0.01
N ALA A 54 -1.95 -11.20 0.03
CA ALA A 54 -2.19 -12.33 -0.85
C ALA A 54 -3.51 -13.03 -0.51
N SER A 55 -4.35 -13.23 -1.50
CA SER A 55 -5.64 -13.91 -1.37
C SER A 55 -5.87 -14.83 -2.57
N PRO A 56 -6.43 -16.04 -2.36
CA PRO A 56 -6.76 -16.93 -3.48
C PRO A 56 -7.85 -16.37 -4.39
N LEU A 57 -8.70 -15.48 -3.88
CA LEU A 57 -9.77 -14.79 -4.60
C LEU A 57 -9.72 -13.30 -4.28
N ILE A 58 -9.90 -12.45 -5.28
CA ILE A 58 -9.92 -11.00 -5.11
C ILE A 58 -11.36 -10.53 -4.88
N GLU A 59 -11.62 -10.03 -3.68
CA GLU A 59 -12.92 -9.53 -3.24
C GLU A 59 -12.84 -8.07 -2.79
N ASP A 60 -11.73 -7.69 -2.15
CA ASP A 60 -11.54 -6.39 -1.54
C ASP A 60 -10.32 -5.63 -2.07
N ILE A 61 -10.37 -4.30 -1.95
CA ILE A 61 -9.23 -3.42 -2.23
C ILE A 61 -8.03 -3.84 -1.36
N GLY A 62 -6.84 -3.87 -1.97
CA GLY A 62 -5.61 -4.26 -1.29
C GLY A 62 -5.32 -5.75 -1.32
N GLN A 63 -6.10 -6.55 -2.05
CA GLN A 63 -5.80 -7.95 -2.26
C GLN A 63 -5.10 -8.19 -3.60
N PHE A 64 -4.27 -9.23 -3.65
CA PHE A 64 -3.66 -9.73 -4.88
C PHE A 64 -3.58 -11.25 -4.91
N SER A 65 -3.52 -11.82 -6.12
CA SER A 65 -3.32 -13.25 -6.37
C SER A 65 -2.37 -13.44 -7.54
N ILE A 66 -1.39 -14.34 -7.38
CA ILE A 66 -0.47 -14.74 -8.47
C ILE A 66 -0.69 -16.23 -8.74
N ARG A 67 -1.05 -16.56 -9.97
CA ARG A 67 -1.31 -17.93 -10.40
C ARG A 67 -0.74 -18.15 -11.81
N GLY A 68 0.40 -18.83 -11.89
CA GLY A 68 1.11 -18.98 -13.16
C GLY A 68 1.46 -17.60 -13.74
N GLY A 69 1.11 -17.38 -15.00
CA GLY A 69 1.32 -16.10 -15.69
C GLY A 69 0.18 -15.08 -15.49
N ILE A 70 -0.61 -15.16 -14.39
CA ILE A 70 -1.72 -14.26 -14.13
C ILE A 70 -1.49 -13.58 -12.77
N LEU A 71 -1.53 -12.24 -12.77
CA LEU A 71 -1.60 -11.40 -11.58
C LEU A 71 -2.97 -10.73 -11.52
N ASP A 72 -3.78 -11.09 -10.54
CA ASP A 72 -5.01 -10.40 -10.18
C ASP A 72 -4.70 -9.44 -9.02
N ILE A 73 -5.16 -8.18 -9.08
CA ILE A 73 -4.87 -7.17 -8.06
C ILE A 73 -5.96 -6.10 -8.00
N PHE A 74 -6.32 -5.68 -6.77
CA PHE A 74 -7.26 -4.59 -6.54
C PHE A 74 -6.56 -3.38 -5.89
N SER A 75 -6.12 -2.44 -6.72
CA SER A 75 -5.49 -1.20 -6.27
C SER A 75 -6.54 -0.16 -5.86
N PRO A 76 -6.30 0.63 -4.79
CA PRO A 76 -7.17 1.74 -4.40
C PRO A 76 -7.32 2.83 -5.47
N ALA A 77 -6.45 2.84 -6.48
CA ALA A 77 -6.54 3.78 -7.60
C ALA A 77 -7.70 3.49 -8.56
N HIS A 78 -8.32 2.31 -8.47
CA HIS A 78 -9.32 1.83 -9.43
C HIS A 78 -10.60 1.39 -8.75
N GLN A 79 -11.71 1.49 -9.48
CA GLN A 79 -13.03 1.03 -9.02
C GLN A 79 -13.19 -0.50 -9.10
N TYR A 80 -12.45 -1.14 -10.00
CA TYR A 80 -12.47 -2.58 -10.24
C TYR A 80 -11.06 -3.16 -10.11
N PRO A 81 -10.94 -4.44 -9.69
CA PRO A 81 -9.67 -5.14 -9.78
C PRO A 81 -9.27 -5.37 -11.22
N VAL A 82 -7.97 -5.54 -11.44
CA VAL A 82 -7.42 -5.89 -12.75
C VAL A 82 -6.86 -7.30 -12.75
N ARG A 83 -6.95 -7.93 -13.90
CA ARG A 83 -6.22 -9.14 -14.28
C ARG A 83 -5.16 -8.78 -15.29
N ILE A 84 -3.92 -9.05 -14.94
CA ILE A 84 -2.75 -8.83 -15.77
C ILE A 84 -2.25 -10.20 -16.22
N GLU A 85 -2.22 -10.43 -17.53
CA GLU A 85 -1.62 -11.63 -18.13
C GLU A 85 -0.17 -11.34 -18.44
N LEU A 86 0.70 -12.29 -18.09
CA LEU A 86 2.15 -12.18 -18.23
C LEU A 86 2.69 -13.28 -19.13
N PHE A 87 3.64 -12.93 -19.98
CA PHE A 87 4.53 -13.86 -20.64
C PHE A 87 5.94 -13.70 -20.05
N GLY A 88 6.37 -14.67 -19.24
CA GLY A 88 7.48 -14.44 -18.33
C GLY A 88 7.15 -13.31 -17.37
N ASP A 89 7.97 -12.26 -17.35
CA ASP A 89 7.77 -11.06 -16.54
C ASP A 89 7.14 -9.89 -17.34
N THR A 90 6.85 -10.10 -18.63
CA THR A 90 6.31 -9.06 -19.52
C THR A 90 4.79 -9.05 -19.51
N VAL A 91 4.18 -7.88 -19.36
CA VAL A 91 2.74 -7.69 -19.43
C VAL A 91 2.23 -7.87 -20.86
N GLU A 92 1.38 -8.87 -21.10
CA GLU A 92 0.72 -9.11 -22.37
C GLU A 92 -0.63 -8.40 -22.50
N SER A 93 -1.44 -8.46 -21.43
CA SER A 93 -2.76 -7.82 -21.41
C SER A 93 -3.13 -7.36 -20.01
N ILE A 94 -3.99 -6.33 -19.94
CA ILE A 94 -4.56 -5.81 -18.70
C ILE A 94 -6.06 -5.67 -18.91
N ARG A 95 -6.87 -6.23 -17.99
CA ARG A 95 -8.34 -6.19 -18.06
C ARG A 95 -8.93 -5.95 -16.68
N PHE A 96 -9.94 -5.12 -16.58
CA PHE A 96 -10.78 -5.06 -15.39
C PHE A 96 -11.66 -6.31 -15.30
N PHE A 97 -12.00 -6.72 -14.07
CA PHE A 97 -12.96 -7.78 -13.84
C PHE A 97 -13.86 -7.46 -12.63
N GLN A 98 -15.00 -8.15 -12.55
CA GLN A 98 -15.93 -8.01 -11.43
C GLN A 98 -15.59 -9.01 -10.33
N THR A 99 -15.61 -8.58 -9.07
CA THR A 99 -15.32 -9.44 -7.91
C THR A 99 -16.35 -10.55 -7.74
N GLN A 100 -17.64 -10.26 -8.04
CA GLN A 100 -18.77 -11.18 -7.79
C GLN A 100 -18.74 -12.45 -8.65
N ASN A 101 -18.32 -12.33 -9.91
CA ASN A 101 -18.35 -13.43 -10.88
C ASN A 101 -17.01 -13.69 -11.56
N GLN A 102 -15.97 -12.88 -11.23
CA GLN A 102 -14.62 -12.97 -11.79
C GLN A 102 -14.56 -12.78 -13.32
N GLN A 103 -15.63 -12.24 -13.93
CA GLN A 103 -15.68 -12.00 -15.36
C GLN A 103 -15.00 -10.70 -15.74
N SER A 104 -14.21 -10.76 -16.83
CA SER A 104 -13.59 -9.56 -17.41
C SER A 104 -14.66 -8.60 -17.93
N VAL A 105 -14.45 -7.31 -17.69
CA VAL A 105 -15.33 -6.22 -18.12
C VAL A 105 -14.74 -5.56 -19.35
N ASP A 106 -13.63 -4.84 -19.19
CA ASP A 106 -12.99 -4.05 -20.22
C ASP A 106 -11.48 -4.24 -20.24
N SER A 107 -10.89 -4.17 -21.43
CA SER A 107 -9.43 -4.06 -21.56
C SER A 107 -9.00 -2.62 -21.32
N VAL A 108 -7.87 -2.46 -20.62
CA VAL A 108 -7.29 -1.15 -20.33
C VAL A 108 -5.85 -1.08 -20.82
N SER A 109 -5.43 0.12 -21.22
CA SER A 109 -4.09 0.36 -21.74
C SER A 109 -3.04 0.41 -20.63
N GLU A 110 -3.43 0.84 -19.42
CA GLU A 110 -2.54 1.02 -18.29
C GLU A 110 -3.24 0.72 -16.97
N PHE A 111 -2.46 0.32 -15.97
CA PHE A 111 -2.88 0.10 -14.60
C PHE A 111 -2.01 0.90 -13.66
N ILE A 112 -2.64 1.57 -12.68
CA ILE A 112 -1.96 2.35 -11.67
C ILE A 112 -1.98 1.58 -10.35
N LEU A 113 -0.80 1.21 -9.89
CA LEU A 113 -0.57 0.61 -8.58
C LEU A 113 -0.17 1.70 -7.60
N ILE A 114 -0.90 1.82 -6.50
CA ILE A 114 -0.55 2.71 -5.38
C ILE A 114 -0.50 1.92 -4.07
N PRO A 115 0.21 2.40 -3.04
CA PRO A 115 0.21 1.77 -1.72
C PRO A 115 -1.20 1.64 -1.13
N CYS A 116 -1.43 0.52 -0.43
CA CYS A 116 -2.68 0.24 0.30
C CYS A 116 -2.62 0.62 1.78
N LYS A 117 -1.45 1.02 2.28
CA LYS A 117 -1.22 1.40 3.68
C LYS A 117 -0.47 2.71 3.76
N GLU A 118 -0.68 3.41 4.88
CA GLU A 118 0.00 4.66 5.21
C GLU A 118 1.49 4.45 5.53
N ILE A 119 1.86 3.25 5.99
CA ILE A 119 3.23 2.89 6.33
C ILE A 119 3.77 1.90 5.30
N ILE A 120 4.80 2.35 4.59
CA ILE A 120 5.57 1.53 3.65
C ILE A 120 6.80 1.03 4.40
N TRP A 121 6.90 -0.28 4.53
CA TRP A 121 7.99 -0.93 5.24
C TRP A 121 9.29 -0.86 4.42
N ASN A 122 10.34 -0.32 5.04
CA ASN A 122 11.68 -0.26 4.48
C ASN A 122 12.68 -0.52 5.60
N ASP A 123 13.60 -1.47 5.43
CA ASP A 123 14.54 -1.89 6.47
C ASP A 123 15.40 -0.74 6.98
N ASP A 124 15.97 0.07 6.09
CA ASP A 124 16.82 1.21 6.46
C ASP A 124 16.06 2.26 7.28
N ARG A 125 14.74 2.34 7.08
CA ARG A 125 13.89 3.31 7.77
C ARG A 125 13.47 2.84 9.15
N ILE A 126 13.24 1.54 9.33
CA ILE A 126 12.73 0.96 10.59
C ILE A 126 13.67 1.25 11.75
N GLU A 127 14.98 1.05 11.58
CA GLU A 127 15.98 1.32 12.61
C GLU A 127 15.93 2.80 13.05
N SER A 128 15.88 3.72 12.10
CA SER A 128 15.75 5.15 12.37
C SER A 128 14.44 5.50 13.09
N VAL A 129 13.32 4.84 12.74
CA VAL A 129 12.02 5.03 13.40
C VAL A 129 12.09 4.57 14.85
N ILE A 130 12.65 3.39 15.10
CA ILE A 130 12.83 2.84 16.45
C ILE A 130 13.69 3.78 17.31
N GLU A 131 14.80 4.27 16.78
CA GLU A 131 15.71 5.18 17.50
C GLU A 131 15.01 6.50 17.85
N LYS A 132 14.32 7.11 16.90
CA LYS A 132 13.53 8.34 17.12
C LYS A 132 12.41 8.11 18.14
N PHE A 133 11.72 6.99 18.06
CA PHE A 133 10.66 6.65 19.00
C PHE A 133 11.23 6.47 20.41
N ARG A 134 12.33 5.73 20.59
CA ARG A 134 13.05 5.60 21.86
C ARG A 134 13.45 6.97 22.43
N SER A 135 14.05 7.80 21.59
CA SER A 135 14.51 9.15 22.02
C SER A 135 13.33 10.05 22.46
N SER A 136 12.19 9.98 21.76
CA SER A 136 11.01 10.79 22.06
C SER A 136 10.27 10.37 23.33
N THR A 137 10.49 9.15 23.78
CA THR A 137 9.86 8.57 24.99
C THR A 137 10.74 8.68 26.24
N GLN A 138 12.01 9.11 26.09
CA GLN A 138 12.91 9.33 27.23
C GLN A 138 12.31 10.34 28.22
N GLY A 139 12.25 9.94 29.50
CA GLY A 139 11.70 10.77 30.57
C GLY A 139 10.17 10.80 30.68
N ARG A 140 9.46 10.10 29.82
CA ARG A 140 8.00 9.90 29.92
C ARG A 140 7.70 8.58 30.63
N LYS A 141 6.61 8.56 31.44
CA LYS A 141 6.09 7.32 32.03
C LYS A 141 5.36 6.56 30.94
N PHE A 142 6.05 5.61 30.33
CA PHE A 142 5.49 4.61 29.44
C PHE A 142 5.42 3.29 30.19
N ASP A 143 4.39 2.48 29.92
CA ASP A 143 4.40 1.09 30.32
C ASP A 143 5.51 0.38 29.57
N GLN A 144 6.45 -0.21 30.30
CA GLN A 144 7.65 -0.81 29.70
C GLN A 144 7.30 -2.02 28.82
N HIS A 145 6.27 -2.77 29.20
CA HIS A 145 5.82 -3.93 28.42
C HIS A 145 5.22 -3.48 27.09
N GLU A 146 4.32 -2.48 27.11
CA GLU A 146 3.71 -1.92 25.90
C GLU A 146 4.78 -1.32 24.97
N PHE A 147 5.76 -0.60 25.54
CA PHE A 147 6.87 -0.05 24.76
C PHE A 147 7.66 -1.14 24.02
N GLU A 148 8.04 -2.21 24.73
CA GLU A 148 8.80 -3.32 24.13
C GLU A 148 7.98 -4.09 23.09
N GLU A 149 6.65 -4.19 23.23
CA GLU A 149 5.77 -4.77 22.23
C GLU A 149 5.71 -3.92 20.95
N ILE A 150 5.64 -2.61 21.08
CA ILE A 150 5.71 -1.68 19.94
C ILE A 150 7.03 -1.87 19.19
N ILE A 151 8.16 -1.85 19.90
CA ILE A 151 9.48 -2.03 19.29
C ILE A 151 9.58 -3.39 18.57
N ARG A 152 9.09 -4.46 19.19
CA ARG A 152 9.08 -5.80 18.60
C ARG A 152 8.23 -5.85 17.34
N SER A 153 7.07 -5.21 17.35
CA SER A 153 6.17 -5.15 16.20
C SER A 153 6.80 -4.38 15.04
N LEU A 154 7.42 -3.23 15.32
CA LEU A 154 8.17 -2.45 14.33
C LEU A 154 9.31 -3.27 13.71
N SER A 155 10.13 -3.93 14.54
CA SER A 155 11.26 -4.75 14.07
C SER A 155 10.82 -5.94 13.19
N ARG A 156 9.59 -6.42 13.39
CA ARG A 156 9.01 -7.51 12.60
C ARG A 156 8.15 -7.03 11.43
N LYS A 157 8.08 -5.74 11.18
CA LYS A 157 7.21 -5.11 10.16
C LYS A 157 5.73 -5.49 10.35
N ASN A 158 5.31 -5.72 11.58
CA ASN A 158 3.93 -6.05 11.92
C ASN A 158 3.12 -4.79 12.18
N SER A 159 1.94 -4.71 11.56
CA SER A 159 0.96 -3.68 11.89
C SER A 159 0.33 -3.96 13.25
N PHE A 160 -0.01 -2.90 13.99
CA PHE A 160 -0.69 -2.97 15.30
C PHE A 160 -1.64 -1.78 15.44
N PRO A 161 -2.66 -1.86 16.31
CA PRO A 161 -3.57 -0.74 16.56
C PRO A 161 -2.81 0.50 17.04
N GLY A 162 -3.06 1.64 16.39
CA GLY A 162 -2.39 2.91 16.72
C GLY A 162 -1.03 3.13 16.03
N ILE A 163 -0.59 2.25 15.13
CA ILE A 163 0.65 2.43 14.37
C ILE A 163 0.68 3.76 13.60
N ASP A 164 -0.49 4.29 13.22
CA ASP A 164 -0.63 5.56 12.50
C ASP A 164 -0.08 6.76 13.30
N PHE A 165 -0.06 6.68 14.63
CA PHE A 165 0.57 7.70 15.47
C PHE A 165 2.08 7.78 15.28
N LEU A 166 2.69 6.74 14.70
CA LEU A 166 4.13 6.70 14.41
C LEU A 166 4.48 7.26 13.03
N LEU A 167 3.51 7.61 12.18
CA LEU A 167 3.75 8.20 10.86
C LEU A 167 4.78 9.35 10.85
N PRO A 168 4.79 10.27 11.84
CA PRO A 168 5.80 11.34 11.90
C PRO A 168 7.24 10.85 12.06
N TYR A 169 7.43 9.63 12.55
CA TYR A 169 8.76 9.02 12.68
C TYR A 169 9.20 8.33 11.39
N PHE A 170 8.23 7.83 10.60
CA PHE A 170 8.47 7.21 9.30
C PHE A 170 8.80 8.26 8.23
N TYR A 171 8.09 9.39 8.24
CA TYR A 171 8.21 10.40 7.20
C TYR A 171 8.61 11.74 7.78
N LYS A 172 9.57 12.41 7.12
CA LYS A 172 9.86 13.81 7.43
C LYS A 172 8.72 14.66 6.85
N ASN A 173 8.17 15.54 7.69
CA ASN A 173 7.25 16.59 7.23
C ASN A 173 8.03 17.61 6.40
#